data_477fc9f824ab45c8a12a0371d50b39d0
#
_entry.id   477fc9f824ab45c8a12a0371d50b39d0
#
_cell.length_a   1.000
_cell.length_b   1.000
_cell.length_c   1.000
_cell.angle_alpha   90.00
_cell.angle_beta   90.00
_cell.angle_gamma   90.00
#
_symmetry.space_group_name_H-M   'P 1'
#
loop_
_entity.id
_entity.type
_entity.pdbx_description
1 polymer ?
#
loop_
_entity_poly.entity_id
_entity_poly.type
_entity_poly.pdbx_seq_one_letter_code
_entity_poly.pdbx_strand_id
1 'polypeptide(L)'
;MAVPFPIISDAINRPHLSDESPWRVRFRKIYEGLRTNITLFINPPGTRLDVSLIATQYGVSKTPIRTVFHRLENEGLVITQHGVGTTVTEIDYSKVRQAMELRMHLAELIGNLDPCPPNDTISQKLELLLLEFKSLEKETSSIDFAILDMHLHNCKCELIGNDLLRRTYDELYYRTARIWFHLIPKLDLKSEFSALQRDYQQTLKAVMRGDVKAVGFITRNSLSEELYRINDLID
;
A
#
# COMPACT_ATOMS: atom_id res chain seq x y z
N MET A 1 -13.77 13.87 -22.50
CA MET A 1 -14.17 14.28 -21.15
C MET A 1 -13.25 13.56 -20.19
N ALA A 2 -12.41 14.27 -19.41
CA ALA A 2 -11.57 13.64 -18.41
C ALA A 2 -12.48 13.18 -17.27
N VAL A 3 -12.49 11.86 -17.01
CA VAL A 3 -13.22 11.28 -15.89
C VAL A 3 -12.56 11.80 -14.60
N PRO A 4 -13.32 12.39 -13.64
CA PRO A 4 -12.73 12.81 -12.38
C PRO A 4 -12.13 11.56 -11.70
N PHE A 5 -10.89 11.70 -11.19
CA PHE A 5 -10.22 10.61 -10.48
C PHE A 5 -11.04 10.24 -9.25
N PRO A 6 -11.49 8.97 -9.10
CA PRO A 6 -12.20 8.56 -7.89
C PRO A 6 -11.28 8.74 -6.68
N ILE A 7 -11.80 9.40 -5.63
CA ILE A 7 -11.08 9.63 -4.38
C ILE A 7 -11.41 8.44 -3.47
N ILE A 8 -10.56 7.41 -3.47
CA ILE A 8 -10.72 6.23 -2.58
C ILE A 8 -10.07 6.49 -1.20
N SER A 9 -9.85 7.76 -0.83
CA SER A 9 -9.13 8.12 0.39
C SER A 9 -9.85 7.78 1.70
N ASP A 10 -11.17 7.54 1.68
CA ASP A 10 -11.93 7.31 2.91
C ASP A 10 -11.87 5.85 3.41
N ALA A 11 -11.46 4.91 2.54
CA ALA A 11 -11.30 3.51 2.90
C ALA A 11 -9.96 3.21 3.63
N ILE A 12 -8.98 4.12 3.57
CA ILE A 12 -7.61 3.89 4.08
C ILE A 12 -7.24 4.97 5.10
N ASN A 13 -8.13 5.25 6.04
CA ASN A 13 -7.90 6.28 7.06
C ASN A 13 -6.81 5.82 8.06
N ARG A 14 -5.62 6.40 7.95
CA ARG A 14 -4.63 6.39 9.05
C ARG A 14 -5.15 7.31 10.18
N PRO A 15 -4.98 6.92 11.47
CA PRO A 15 -5.42 7.77 12.57
C PRO A 15 -4.79 9.15 12.47
N HIS A 16 -5.64 10.18 12.60
CA HIS A 16 -5.20 11.57 12.67
C HIS A 16 -4.36 11.77 13.93
N LEU A 17 -3.13 12.24 13.78
CA LEU A 17 -2.40 12.83 14.90
C LEU A 17 -3.10 14.13 15.26
N SER A 18 -3.53 14.28 16.52
CA SER A 18 -4.37 15.37 17.02
C SER A 18 -3.80 16.79 16.83
N ASP A 19 -2.54 16.93 16.45
CA ASP A 19 -1.81 18.21 16.35
C ASP A 19 -1.33 18.57 14.93
N GLU A 20 -1.89 17.93 13.87
CA GLU A 20 -1.49 18.28 12.51
C GLU A 20 -2.16 19.59 12.02
N SER A 21 -1.36 20.48 11.45
CA SER A 21 -1.89 21.68 10.81
C SER A 21 -2.86 21.32 9.66
N PRO A 22 -3.89 22.13 9.37
CA PRO A 22 -4.87 21.89 8.29
C PRO A 22 -4.21 21.68 6.92
N TRP A 23 -3.04 22.32 6.70
CA TRP A 23 -2.24 22.15 5.50
C TRP A 23 -1.66 20.74 5.40
N ARG A 24 -1.08 20.20 6.49
CA ARG A 24 -0.51 18.84 6.53
C ARG A 24 -1.57 17.77 6.30
N VAL A 25 -2.72 17.91 6.92
CA VAL A 25 -3.87 17.01 6.73
C VAL A 25 -4.30 16.98 5.26
N ARG A 26 -4.44 18.17 4.64
CA ARG A 26 -4.82 18.28 3.23
C ARG A 26 -3.75 17.72 2.29
N PHE A 27 -2.48 18.02 2.54
CA PHE A 27 -1.36 17.47 1.79
C PHE A 27 -1.34 15.95 1.85
N ARG A 28 -1.49 15.38 3.04
CA ARG A 28 -1.54 13.93 3.25
C ARG A 28 -2.71 13.31 2.48
N LYS A 29 -3.91 13.87 2.57
CA LYS A 29 -5.08 13.37 1.83
C LYS A 29 -4.83 13.31 0.32
N ILE A 30 -4.24 14.35 -0.27
CA ILE A 30 -3.91 14.38 -1.70
C ILE A 30 -2.86 13.31 -2.03
N TYR A 31 -1.81 13.24 -1.24
CA TYR A 31 -0.70 12.31 -1.45
C TYR A 31 -1.17 10.84 -1.34
N GLU A 32 -1.88 10.49 -0.28
CA GLU A 32 -2.41 9.14 -0.06
C GLU A 32 -3.42 8.75 -1.16
N GLY A 33 -4.31 9.67 -1.53
CA GLY A 33 -5.28 9.43 -2.60
C GLY A 33 -4.62 9.15 -3.96
N LEU A 34 -3.63 9.96 -4.36
CA LEU A 34 -2.92 9.74 -5.62
C LEU A 34 -2.07 8.47 -5.58
N ARG A 35 -1.38 8.20 -4.47
CA ARG A 35 -0.60 6.98 -4.26
C ARG A 35 -1.46 5.73 -4.38
N THR A 36 -2.60 5.72 -3.71
CA THR A 36 -3.59 4.64 -3.78
C THR A 36 -4.11 4.44 -5.20
N ASN A 37 -4.49 5.52 -5.90
CA ASN A 37 -4.99 5.42 -7.27
C ASN A 37 -3.95 4.84 -8.23
N ILE A 38 -2.66 5.14 -8.05
CA ILE A 38 -1.57 4.55 -8.82
C ILE A 38 -1.42 3.06 -8.47
N THR A 39 -1.47 2.71 -7.20
CA THR A 39 -1.31 1.32 -6.74
C THR A 39 -2.45 0.43 -7.20
N LEU A 40 -3.70 0.92 -7.15
CA LEU A 40 -4.89 0.19 -7.58
C LEU A 40 -5.13 0.23 -9.11
N PHE A 41 -4.17 0.74 -9.90
CA PHE A 41 -4.30 0.89 -11.35
C PHE A 41 -5.51 1.72 -11.82
N ILE A 42 -6.08 2.55 -10.94
CA ILE A 42 -7.03 3.60 -11.35
C ILE A 42 -6.31 4.60 -12.24
N ASN A 43 -5.05 4.90 -11.91
CA ASN A 43 -4.09 5.60 -12.75
C ASN A 43 -3.00 4.58 -13.17
N PRO A 44 -3.20 3.80 -14.24
CA PRO A 44 -2.23 2.79 -14.67
C PRO A 44 -0.93 3.42 -15.18
N PRO A 45 0.15 2.61 -15.35
CA PRO A 45 1.38 3.05 -15.98
C PRO A 45 1.13 3.81 -17.28
N GLY A 46 1.91 4.86 -17.55
CA GLY A 46 1.74 5.74 -18.70
C GLY A 46 0.68 6.84 -18.53
N THR A 47 -0.16 6.80 -17.48
CA THR A 47 -1.17 7.83 -17.24
C THR A 47 -0.53 9.19 -16.97
N ARG A 48 -0.91 10.21 -17.75
CA ARG A 48 -0.50 11.58 -17.52
C ARG A 48 -1.35 12.22 -16.41
N LEU A 49 -0.68 12.76 -15.40
CA LEU A 49 -1.32 13.44 -14.26
C LEU A 49 -1.35 14.96 -14.50
N ASP A 50 -2.54 15.52 -14.69
CA ASP A 50 -2.71 16.96 -14.91
C ASP A 50 -2.79 17.71 -13.57
N VAL A 51 -1.76 18.54 -13.30
CA VAL A 51 -1.68 19.38 -12.09
C VAL A 51 -2.92 20.27 -11.91
N SER A 52 -3.45 20.84 -13.01
CA SER A 52 -4.57 21.78 -12.94
C SER A 52 -5.88 21.07 -12.61
N LEU A 53 -6.10 19.93 -13.25
CA LEU A 53 -7.29 19.11 -13.02
C LEU A 53 -7.32 18.60 -11.56
N ILE A 54 -6.20 18.06 -11.09
CA ILE A 54 -6.07 17.56 -9.72
C ILE A 54 -6.21 18.69 -8.70
N ALA A 55 -5.61 19.85 -8.95
CA ALA A 55 -5.74 21.02 -8.09
C ALA A 55 -7.21 21.45 -7.95
N THR A 56 -7.95 21.48 -9.08
CA THR A 56 -9.39 21.79 -9.08
C THR A 56 -10.18 20.75 -8.30
N GLN A 57 -9.91 19.46 -8.48
CA GLN A 57 -10.61 18.36 -7.81
C GLN A 57 -10.45 18.41 -6.28
N TYR A 58 -9.25 18.75 -5.80
CA TYR A 58 -8.99 18.87 -4.36
C TYR A 58 -9.24 20.26 -3.77
N GLY A 59 -9.67 21.24 -4.59
CA GLY A 59 -9.93 22.62 -4.15
C GLY A 59 -8.68 23.33 -3.62
N VAL A 60 -7.51 23.12 -4.26
CA VAL A 60 -6.22 23.69 -3.85
C VAL A 60 -5.51 24.40 -5.02
N SER A 61 -4.47 25.18 -4.72
CA SER A 61 -3.59 25.72 -5.76
C SER A 61 -2.70 24.63 -6.37
N LYS A 62 -2.01 24.92 -7.45
CA LYS A 62 -1.10 23.97 -8.13
C LYS A 62 0.16 23.62 -7.32
N THR A 63 0.56 24.49 -6.39
CA THR A 63 1.80 24.31 -5.61
C THR A 63 1.77 23.04 -4.74
N PRO A 64 0.77 22.77 -3.88
CA PRO A 64 0.72 21.53 -3.12
C PRO A 64 0.68 20.28 -4.01
N ILE A 65 0.05 20.33 -5.19
CA ILE A 65 0.05 19.20 -6.12
C ILE A 65 1.45 18.90 -6.65
N ARG A 66 2.21 19.93 -7.03
CA ARG A 66 3.61 19.75 -7.45
C ARG A 66 4.47 19.16 -6.34
N THR A 67 4.28 19.60 -5.10
CA THR A 67 4.98 19.04 -3.93
C THR A 67 4.64 17.55 -3.74
N VAL A 68 3.37 17.18 -3.90
CA VAL A 68 2.96 15.76 -3.89
C VAL A 68 3.61 14.99 -5.03
N PHE A 69 3.65 15.53 -6.25
CA PHE A 69 4.30 14.87 -7.39
C PHE A 69 5.78 14.63 -7.15
N HIS A 70 6.52 15.60 -6.60
CA HIS A 70 7.93 15.41 -6.22
C HIS A 70 8.11 14.28 -5.20
N ARG A 71 7.20 14.16 -4.23
CA ARG A 71 7.24 13.05 -3.28
C ARG A 71 6.98 11.71 -3.96
N LEU A 72 5.95 11.60 -4.80
CA LEU A 72 5.65 10.37 -5.57
C LEU A 72 6.78 10.02 -6.54
N GLU A 73 7.49 11.02 -7.07
CA GLU A 73 8.66 10.83 -7.94
C GLU A 73 9.85 10.24 -7.17
N ASN A 74 10.12 10.73 -5.96
CA ASN A 74 11.15 10.15 -5.08
C ASN A 74 10.82 8.70 -4.72
N GLU A 75 9.54 8.36 -4.57
CA GLU A 75 9.06 6.99 -4.36
C GLU A 75 9.08 6.13 -5.66
N GLY A 76 9.41 6.73 -6.82
CA GLY A 76 9.47 6.05 -8.11
C GLY A 76 8.11 5.69 -8.71
N LEU A 77 7.02 6.30 -8.22
CA LEU A 77 5.66 6.05 -8.70
C LEU A 77 5.28 6.91 -9.90
N VAL A 78 5.91 8.07 -10.04
CA VAL A 78 5.74 8.97 -11.20
C VAL A 78 7.10 9.45 -11.68
N ILE A 79 7.14 10.03 -12.88
CA ILE A 79 8.28 10.73 -13.45
C ILE A 79 7.81 12.07 -14.01
N THR A 80 8.54 13.15 -13.72
CA THR A 80 8.25 14.48 -14.25
C THR A 80 9.30 14.86 -15.30
N GLN A 81 8.85 15.10 -16.52
CA GLN A 81 9.71 15.52 -17.63
C GLN A 81 9.36 16.95 -18.08
N HIS A 82 10.39 17.77 -18.27
CA HIS A 82 10.21 19.14 -18.72
C HIS A 82 9.50 19.18 -20.09
N GLY A 83 8.48 19.99 -20.23
CA GLY A 83 7.68 20.10 -21.46
C GLY A 83 6.67 18.98 -21.70
N VAL A 84 6.79 17.83 -21.01
CA VAL A 84 5.88 16.68 -21.14
C VAL A 84 4.87 16.64 -19.99
N GLY A 85 5.31 16.89 -18.75
CA GLY A 85 4.49 16.82 -17.55
C GLY A 85 4.84 15.62 -16.68
N THR A 86 3.94 15.27 -15.76
CA THR A 86 4.11 14.16 -14.81
C THR A 86 3.33 12.94 -15.29
N THR A 87 3.98 11.78 -15.35
CA THR A 87 3.41 10.51 -15.84
C THR A 87 3.67 9.39 -14.82
N VAL A 88 2.71 8.48 -14.66
CA VAL A 88 2.87 7.27 -13.83
C VAL A 88 3.93 6.37 -14.47
N THR A 89 4.89 5.90 -13.65
CA THR A 89 6.01 5.06 -14.14
C THR A 89 5.55 3.67 -14.57
N GLU A 90 6.25 3.10 -15.56
CA GLU A 90 6.13 1.69 -15.91
C GLU A 90 6.61 0.79 -14.76
N ILE A 91 6.20 -0.48 -14.80
CA ILE A 91 6.64 -1.49 -13.83
C ILE A 91 7.93 -2.12 -14.32
N ASP A 92 9.00 -1.90 -13.58
CA ASP A 92 10.30 -2.53 -13.80
C ASP A 92 10.42 -3.76 -12.86
N TYR A 93 10.29 -4.95 -13.41
CA TYR A 93 10.32 -6.20 -12.65
C TYR A 93 11.61 -6.41 -11.87
N SER A 94 12.75 -6.01 -12.44
CA SER A 94 14.05 -6.10 -11.73
C SER A 94 14.05 -5.25 -10.47
N LYS A 95 13.54 -4.04 -10.54
CA LYS A 95 13.41 -3.14 -9.38
C LYS A 95 12.36 -3.62 -8.39
N VAL A 96 11.27 -4.23 -8.86
CA VAL A 96 10.27 -4.84 -7.97
C VAL A 96 10.89 -6.00 -7.18
N ARG A 97 11.65 -6.90 -7.83
CA ARG A 97 12.35 -8.00 -7.16
C ARG A 97 13.28 -7.48 -6.07
N GLN A 98 14.16 -6.52 -6.39
CA GLN A 98 15.07 -5.90 -5.41
C GLN A 98 14.32 -5.26 -4.24
N ALA A 99 13.21 -4.58 -4.51
CA ALA A 99 12.40 -3.95 -3.46
C ALA A 99 11.70 -4.99 -2.58
N MET A 100 11.22 -6.11 -3.12
CA MET A 100 10.63 -7.20 -2.35
C MET A 100 11.67 -7.92 -1.48
N GLU A 101 12.87 -8.18 -2.01
CA GLU A 101 13.98 -8.73 -1.23
C GLU A 101 14.32 -7.83 -0.03
N LEU A 102 14.42 -6.52 -0.25
CA LEU A 102 14.65 -5.57 0.84
C LEU A 102 13.47 -5.55 1.83
N ARG A 103 12.22 -5.60 1.36
CA ARG A 103 11.03 -5.67 2.23
C ARG A 103 11.04 -6.91 3.13
N MET A 104 11.47 -8.07 2.64
CA MET A 104 11.61 -9.29 3.45
C MET A 104 12.57 -9.07 4.63
N HIS A 105 13.74 -8.48 4.40
CA HIS A 105 14.69 -8.18 5.46
C HIS A 105 14.17 -7.12 6.45
N LEU A 106 13.49 -6.08 5.95
CA LEU A 106 12.88 -5.07 6.81
C LEU A 106 11.70 -5.64 7.62
N ALA A 107 10.96 -6.60 7.09
CA ALA A 107 9.87 -7.26 7.80
C ALA A 107 10.36 -7.98 9.07
N GLU A 108 11.53 -8.62 9.04
CA GLU A 108 12.14 -9.25 10.22
C GLU A 108 12.46 -8.24 11.35
N LEU A 109 12.62 -6.96 11.00
CA LEU A 109 12.89 -5.90 11.96
C LEU A 109 11.61 -5.36 12.65
N ILE A 110 10.41 -5.68 12.16
CA ILE A 110 9.13 -5.19 12.72
C ILE A 110 9.03 -5.45 14.23
N GLY A 111 9.41 -6.64 14.68
CA GLY A 111 9.36 -6.99 16.09
C GLY A 111 10.69 -6.88 16.83
N ASN A 112 11.76 -6.41 16.16
CA ASN A 112 13.10 -6.36 16.73
C ASN A 112 13.64 -4.93 16.89
N LEU A 113 13.14 -3.98 16.11
CA LEU A 113 13.63 -2.61 16.09
C LEU A 113 12.52 -1.66 16.54
N ASP A 114 12.49 -1.39 17.85
CA ASP A 114 11.50 -0.51 18.49
C ASP A 114 10.05 -0.84 18.13
N PRO A 115 9.56 -2.07 18.47
CA PRO A 115 8.19 -2.45 18.17
C PRO A 115 7.19 -1.69 19.03
N CYS A 116 6.07 -1.27 18.43
CA CYS A 116 4.91 -0.80 19.17
C CYS A 116 4.16 -2.01 19.76
N PRO A 117 3.86 -2.02 21.07
CA PRO A 117 3.01 -3.06 21.64
C PRO A 117 1.62 -3.05 20.98
N PRO A 118 1.06 -4.23 20.65
CA PRO A 118 -0.30 -4.31 20.15
C PRO A 118 -1.30 -3.73 21.14
N ASN A 119 -2.36 -3.15 20.61
CA ASN A 119 -3.50 -2.65 21.39
C ASN A 119 -4.81 -3.25 20.87
N ASP A 120 -5.88 -3.11 21.64
CA ASP A 120 -7.20 -3.62 21.28
C ASP A 120 -7.72 -3.10 19.94
N THR A 121 -7.34 -1.88 19.55
CA THR A 121 -7.75 -1.27 18.29
C THR A 121 -7.20 -2.05 17.07
N ILE A 122 -5.95 -2.50 17.12
CA ILE A 122 -5.35 -3.29 16.03
C ILE A 122 -6.01 -4.67 15.95
N SER A 123 -6.25 -5.33 17.09
CA SER A 123 -6.95 -6.62 17.13
C SER A 123 -8.36 -6.51 16.54
N GLN A 124 -9.13 -5.52 16.96
CA GLN A 124 -10.49 -5.27 16.46
C GLN A 124 -10.50 -4.96 14.95
N LYS A 125 -9.54 -4.15 14.45
CA LYS A 125 -9.41 -3.91 13.01
C LYS A 125 -9.19 -5.19 12.23
N LEU A 126 -8.27 -6.04 12.67
CA LEU A 126 -7.96 -7.32 12.02
C LEU A 126 -9.16 -8.27 12.05
N GLU A 127 -9.92 -8.33 13.17
CA GLU A 127 -11.15 -9.12 13.28
C GLU A 127 -12.23 -8.65 12.30
N LEU A 128 -12.47 -7.33 12.22
CA LEU A 128 -13.45 -6.75 11.27
C LEU A 128 -13.07 -7.05 9.83
N LEU A 129 -11.79 -6.91 9.47
CA LEU A 129 -11.32 -7.21 8.13
C LEU A 129 -11.43 -8.71 7.79
N LEU A 130 -11.24 -9.61 8.77
CA LEU A 130 -11.50 -11.04 8.57
C LEU A 130 -12.99 -11.37 8.37
N LEU A 131 -13.91 -10.59 8.96
CA LEU A 131 -15.34 -10.72 8.65
C LEU A 131 -15.65 -10.26 7.22
N GLU A 132 -14.96 -9.23 6.73
CA GLU A 132 -15.09 -8.75 5.35
C GLU A 132 -14.68 -9.83 4.34
N PHE A 133 -13.60 -10.59 4.59
CA PHE A 133 -13.24 -11.74 3.76
C PHE A 133 -14.40 -12.72 3.54
N LYS A 134 -15.19 -13.00 4.57
CA LYS A 134 -16.33 -13.92 4.47
C LYS A 134 -17.44 -13.38 3.57
N SER A 135 -17.63 -12.06 3.54
CA SER A 135 -18.62 -11.42 2.68
C SER A 135 -18.23 -11.42 1.21
N LEU A 136 -16.91 -11.36 0.92
CA LEU A 136 -16.33 -11.27 -0.42
C LEU A 136 -16.06 -12.64 -1.05
N GLU A 137 -16.22 -13.75 -0.31
CA GLU A 137 -15.86 -15.12 -0.75
C GLU A 137 -16.55 -15.57 -2.06
N LYS A 138 -17.69 -14.97 -2.40
CA LYS A 138 -18.49 -15.35 -3.59
C LYS A 138 -18.18 -14.55 -4.84
N GLU A 139 -17.76 -13.28 -4.70
CA GLU A 139 -17.54 -12.35 -5.81
C GLU A 139 -16.35 -11.42 -5.51
N THR A 140 -15.16 -11.99 -5.37
CA THR A 140 -13.95 -11.21 -5.09
C THR A 140 -13.45 -10.54 -6.35
N SER A 141 -13.34 -9.21 -6.34
CA SER A 141 -12.64 -8.46 -7.38
C SER A 141 -11.15 -8.26 -7.03
N SER A 142 -10.36 -7.98 -8.06
CA SER A 142 -8.95 -7.60 -7.87
C SER A 142 -8.77 -6.34 -7.03
N ILE A 143 -9.73 -5.43 -7.07
CA ILE A 143 -9.73 -4.20 -6.26
C ILE A 143 -9.97 -4.55 -4.79
N ASP A 144 -10.93 -5.44 -4.49
CA ASP A 144 -11.18 -5.89 -3.12
C ASP A 144 -9.96 -6.57 -2.51
N PHE A 145 -9.30 -7.46 -3.29
CA PHE A 145 -8.04 -8.09 -2.88
C PHE A 145 -6.99 -7.04 -2.49
N ALA A 146 -6.77 -6.06 -3.36
CA ALA A 146 -5.74 -5.04 -3.13
C ALA A 146 -6.08 -4.09 -1.97
N ILE A 147 -7.35 -3.77 -1.75
CA ILE A 147 -7.80 -2.98 -0.60
C ILE A 147 -7.54 -3.76 0.71
N LEU A 148 -7.87 -5.05 0.75
CA LEU A 148 -7.59 -5.88 1.92
C LEU A 148 -6.09 -6.02 2.19
N ASP A 149 -5.27 -6.27 1.15
CA ASP A 149 -3.82 -6.32 1.29
C ASP A 149 -3.26 -5.00 1.84
N MET A 150 -3.75 -3.87 1.35
CA MET A 150 -3.37 -2.54 1.83
C MET A 150 -3.77 -2.29 3.29
N HIS A 151 -4.93 -2.77 3.72
CA HIS A 151 -5.35 -2.71 5.13
C HIS A 151 -4.46 -3.54 6.04
N LEU A 152 -4.10 -4.76 5.64
CA LEU A 152 -3.18 -5.60 6.39
C LEU A 152 -1.81 -4.94 6.52
N HIS A 153 -1.28 -4.40 5.41
CA HIS A 153 -0.04 -3.63 5.43
C HIS A 153 -0.10 -2.47 6.45
N ASN A 154 -1.19 -1.69 6.44
CA ASN A 154 -1.37 -0.59 7.38
C ASN A 154 -1.39 -1.06 8.85
N CYS A 155 -2.09 -2.17 9.17
CA CYS A 155 -2.09 -2.76 10.50
C CYS A 155 -0.68 -3.18 10.94
N LYS A 156 0.11 -3.79 10.03
CA LYS A 156 1.50 -4.15 10.31
C LYS A 156 2.38 -2.91 10.54
N CYS A 157 2.18 -1.83 9.78
CA CYS A 157 2.89 -0.56 9.96
C CYS A 157 2.61 0.09 11.33
N GLU A 158 1.42 -0.08 11.90
CA GLU A 158 1.09 0.44 13.24
C GLU A 158 1.90 -0.25 14.36
N LEU A 159 2.45 -1.43 14.11
CA LEU A 159 3.31 -2.17 15.04
C LEU A 159 4.80 -1.75 14.98
N ILE A 160 5.17 -0.86 14.07
CA ILE A 160 6.54 -0.39 13.87
C ILE A 160 6.71 0.97 14.55
N GLY A 161 7.41 1.02 15.69
CA GLY A 161 7.70 2.26 16.42
C GLY A 161 8.87 3.03 15.80
N ASN A 162 9.88 2.34 15.25
CA ASN A 162 10.96 3.00 14.54
C ASN A 162 10.43 3.70 13.28
N ASP A 163 10.40 5.03 13.31
CA ASP A 163 9.79 5.86 12.26
C ASP A 163 10.52 5.72 10.91
N LEU A 164 11.84 5.53 10.92
CA LEU A 164 12.61 5.34 9.69
C LEU A 164 12.31 3.99 9.05
N LEU A 165 12.28 2.91 9.84
CA LEU A 165 11.89 1.58 9.38
C LEU A 165 10.46 1.61 8.80
N ARG A 166 9.52 2.20 9.54
CA ARG A 166 8.11 2.29 9.12
C ARG A 166 7.94 3.02 7.80
N ARG A 167 8.60 4.17 7.62
CA ARG A 167 8.54 4.93 6.36
C ARG A 167 9.14 4.16 5.19
N THR A 168 10.34 3.60 5.37
CA THR A 168 11.01 2.85 4.30
C THR A 168 10.21 1.61 3.90
N TYR A 169 9.66 0.89 4.90
CA TYR A 169 8.83 -0.30 4.67
C TYR A 169 7.54 0.05 3.93
N ASP A 170 6.88 1.16 4.29
CA ASP A 170 5.67 1.67 3.64
C ASP A 170 5.94 2.13 2.20
N GLU A 171 7.02 2.86 1.94
CA GLU A 171 7.41 3.29 0.58
C GLU A 171 7.65 2.10 -0.35
N LEU A 172 8.37 1.09 0.13
CA LEU A 172 8.64 -0.12 -0.65
C LEU A 172 7.36 -0.94 -0.90
N TYR A 173 6.39 -0.95 0.04
CA TYR A 173 5.10 -1.58 -0.17
C TYR A 173 4.40 -0.99 -1.40
N TYR A 174 4.20 0.32 -1.46
CA TYR A 174 3.50 0.95 -2.58
C TYR A 174 4.25 0.85 -3.90
N ARG A 175 5.57 0.75 -3.87
CA ARG A 175 6.38 0.49 -5.07
C ARG A 175 6.15 -0.92 -5.62
N THR A 176 5.95 -1.91 -4.75
CA THR A 176 5.81 -3.32 -5.13
C THR A 176 4.36 -3.76 -5.32
N ALA A 177 3.40 -3.28 -4.52
CA ALA A 177 2.01 -3.74 -4.51
C ALA A 177 1.31 -3.61 -5.87
N ARG A 178 1.65 -2.59 -6.67
CA ARG A 178 1.05 -2.39 -7.99
C ARG A 178 1.37 -3.48 -9.02
N ILE A 179 2.38 -4.34 -8.77
CA ILE A 179 2.69 -5.46 -9.66
C ILE A 179 1.54 -6.45 -9.74
N TRP A 180 0.81 -6.63 -8.65
CA TRP A 180 -0.32 -7.55 -8.60
C TRP A 180 -1.37 -7.23 -9.65
N PHE A 181 -1.72 -5.96 -9.85
CA PHE A 181 -2.67 -5.56 -10.88
C PHE A 181 -2.18 -5.88 -12.30
N HIS A 182 -0.87 -5.82 -12.51
CA HIS A 182 -0.27 -6.21 -13.79
C HIS A 182 -0.33 -7.72 -14.01
N LEU A 183 -0.18 -8.51 -12.95
CA LEU A 183 -0.16 -9.96 -13.01
C LEU A 183 -1.53 -10.62 -12.83
N ILE A 184 -2.54 -9.91 -12.33
CA ILE A 184 -3.90 -10.43 -12.08
C ILE A 184 -4.45 -11.30 -13.22
N PRO A 185 -4.31 -10.94 -14.51
CA PRO A 185 -4.82 -11.79 -15.59
C PRO A 185 -4.18 -13.18 -15.66
N LYS A 186 -3.03 -13.38 -15.00
CA LYS A 186 -2.26 -14.62 -14.95
C LYS A 186 -2.42 -15.36 -13.61
N LEU A 187 -3.08 -14.76 -12.62
CA LEU A 187 -3.20 -15.29 -11.26
C LEU A 187 -4.51 -16.05 -11.05
N ASP A 188 -4.47 -17.09 -10.23
CA ASP A 188 -5.67 -17.62 -9.59
C ASP A 188 -6.05 -16.74 -8.38
N LEU A 189 -6.95 -15.80 -8.61
CA LEU A 189 -7.38 -14.82 -7.61
C LEU A 189 -7.94 -15.48 -6.33
N LYS A 190 -8.59 -16.67 -6.43
CA LYS A 190 -9.07 -17.41 -5.26
C LYS A 190 -7.93 -17.92 -4.40
N SER A 191 -6.87 -18.40 -5.03
CA SER A 191 -5.66 -18.86 -4.32
C SER A 191 -4.97 -17.71 -3.61
N GLU A 192 -4.82 -16.57 -4.28
CA GLU A 192 -4.23 -15.35 -3.70
C GLU A 192 -5.07 -14.80 -2.55
N PHE A 193 -6.38 -14.78 -2.69
CA PHE A 193 -7.32 -14.37 -1.63
C PHE A 193 -7.21 -15.28 -0.41
N SER A 194 -7.11 -16.60 -0.62
CA SER A 194 -6.93 -17.56 0.46
C SER A 194 -5.56 -17.41 1.16
N ALA A 195 -4.51 -17.07 0.42
CA ALA A 195 -3.19 -16.79 0.98
C ALA A 195 -3.22 -15.53 1.86
N LEU A 196 -3.83 -14.45 1.36
CA LEU A 196 -4.00 -13.21 2.10
C LEU A 196 -4.83 -13.43 3.39
N GLN A 197 -5.92 -14.21 3.31
CA GLN A 197 -6.74 -14.55 4.48
C GLN A 197 -5.92 -15.30 5.56
N ARG A 198 -5.06 -16.24 5.15
CA ARG A 198 -4.14 -16.93 6.07
C ARG A 198 -3.18 -15.97 6.75
N ASP A 199 -2.61 -15.01 6.00
CA ASP A 199 -1.73 -13.98 6.57
C ASP A 199 -2.47 -13.14 7.64
N TYR A 200 -3.71 -12.73 7.37
CA TYR A 200 -4.55 -12.04 8.35
C TYR A 200 -4.77 -12.86 9.62
N GLN A 201 -5.13 -14.14 9.47
CA GLN A 201 -5.39 -15.04 10.60
C GLN A 201 -4.14 -15.25 11.47
N GLN A 202 -2.99 -15.44 10.84
CA GLN A 202 -1.72 -15.61 11.53
C GLN A 202 -1.29 -14.32 12.22
N THR A 203 -1.43 -13.18 11.54
CA THR A 203 -1.12 -11.86 12.10
C THR A 203 -2.01 -11.55 13.30
N LEU A 204 -3.32 -11.80 13.22
CA LEU A 204 -4.24 -11.61 14.35
C LEU A 204 -3.85 -12.48 15.55
N LYS A 205 -3.54 -13.76 15.33
CA LYS A 205 -3.10 -14.66 16.42
C LYS A 205 -1.82 -14.17 17.10
N ALA A 206 -0.87 -13.64 16.33
CA ALA A 206 0.38 -13.09 16.88
C ALA A 206 0.10 -11.80 17.67
N VAL A 207 -0.71 -10.89 17.13
CA VAL A 207 -1.14 -9.64 17.78
C VAL A 207 -1.85 -9.91 19.10
N MET A 208 -2.81 -10.83 19.15
CA MET A 208 -3.52 -11.22 20.37
C MET A 208 -2.63 -11.80 21.47
N ARG A 209 -1.46 -12.36 21.11
CA ARG A 209 -0.45 -12.88 22.04
C ARG A 209 0.60 -11.83 22.44
N GLY A 210 0.53 -10.62 21.87
CA GLY A 210 1.55 -9.60 22.05
C GLY A 210 2.88 -9.90 21.34
N ASP A 211 2.91 -10.90 20.44
CA ASP A 211 4.11 -11.36 19.76
C ASP A 211 4.35 -10.62 18.44
N VAL A 212 4.87 -9.39 18.53
CA VAL A 212 5.21 -8.56 17.36
C VAL A 212 6.35 -9.18 16.55
N LYS A 213 7.24 -9.97 17.16
CA LYS A 213 8.29 -10.69 16.43
C LYS A 213 7.71 -11.72 15.48
N ALA A 214 6.70 -12.47 15.92
CA ALA A 214 5.98 -13.39 15.05
C ALA A 214 5.35 -12.67 13.86
N VAL A 215 4.78 -11.46 14.05
CA VAL A 215 4.25 -10.67 12.92
C VAL A 215 5.33 -10.37 11.87
N GLY A 216 6.54 -10.02 12.29
CA GLY A 216 7.67 -9.79 11.38
C GLY A 216 8.00 -11.03 10.54
N PHE A 217 8.10 -12.21 11.17
CA PHE A 217 8.41 -13.48 10.46
C PHE A 217 7.25 -13.95 9.57
N ILE A 218 6.00 -13.81 10.01
CA ILE A 218 4.81 -14.09 9.18
C ILE A 218 4.89 -13.24 7.92
N THR A 219 5.11 -11.95 8.07
CA THR A 219 5.19 -11.00 6.95
C THR A 219 6.34 -11.34 5.99
N ARG A 220 7.53 -11.65 6.52
CA ARG A 220 8.67 -12.08 5.71
C ARG A 220 8.38 -13.34 4.91
N ASN A 221 7.71 -14.33 5.51
CA ASN A 221 7.37 -15.58 4.84
C ASN A 221 6.32 -15.34 3.74
N SER A 222 5.26 -14.56 4.01
CA SER A 222 4.28 -14.16 2.98
C SER A 222 4.94 -13.48 1.79
N LEU A 223 5.84 -12.51 2.02
CA LEU A 223 6.59 -11.84 0.95
C LEU A 223 7.50 -12.80 0.15
N SER A 224 8.09 -13.80 0.81
CA SER A 224 8.90 -14.83 0.14
C SER A 224 8.06 -15.70 -0.80
N GLU A 225 6.88 -16.11 -0.36
CA GLU A 225 5.92 -16.86 -1.19
C GLU A 225 5.40 -16.01 -2.36
N GLU A 226 5.10 -14.74 -2.11
CA GLU A 226 4.71 -13.78 -3.14
C GLU A 226 5.79 -13.62 -4.21
N LEU A 227 7.05 -13.41 -3.79
CA LEU A 227 8.17 -13.24 -4.71
C LEU A 227 8.39 -14.50 -5.55
N TYR A 228 8.24 -15.69 -4.95
CA TYR A 228 8.33 -16.95 -5.67
C TYR A 228 7.27 -17.03 -6.79
N ARG A 229 6.00 -16.73 -6.48
CA ARG A 229 4.91 -16.73 -7.47
C ARG A 229 5.11 -15.68 -8.57
N ILE A 230 5.61 -14.49 -8.21
CA ILE A 230 5.91 -13.42 -9.18
C ILE A 230 6.99 -13.90 -10.17
N ASN A 231 8.07 -14.51 -9.67
CA ASN A 231 9.14 -15.00 -10.53
C ASN A 231 8.64 -16.08 -11.51
N ASP A 232 7.82 -17.03 -11.04
CA ASP A 232 7.22 -18.10 -11.86
C ASP A 232 6.30 -17.58 -12.97
N LEU A 233 5.77 -16.37 -12.83
CA LEU A 233 4.88 -15.73 -13.82
C LEU A 233 5.60 -14.85 -14.83
N ILE A 234 6.84 -14.46 -14.54
CA ILE A 234 7.62 -13.51 -15.34
C ILE A 234 8.69 -14.24 -16.19
N ASP A 235 9.24 -15.35 -15.68
CA ASP A 235 10.19 -16.23 -16.39
C ASP A 235 9.46 -17.08 -17.44
#